data_8a48d32c9dd23ceb293dc96fd42b32dd
#
_entry.id   8a48d32c9dd23ceb293dc96fd42b32dd
#
_cell.length_a   1.000
_cell.length_b   1.000
_cell.length_c   1.000
_cell.angle_alpha   90.00
_cell.angle_beta   90.00
_cell.angle_gamma   90.00
#
_symmetry.space_group_name_H-M   'P 1'
#
loop_
_entity.id
_entity.type
_entity.pdbx_description
1 polymer ?
#
loop_
_entity_poly.entity_id
_entity_poly.type
_entity_poly.pdbx_seq_one_letter_code
_entity_poly.pdbx_strand_id
1 'polypeptide(L)'
;MTTDPRLADAFARLPDYLGSHVLVSLTALALGLGISLPLAIAASRRPVLRGVLLGAASVVQTIPGLALLALFYPLLLALSAVSERILGAGFSALGFLPSVLALAMYSMLPVLRNTVTGLNALDQRLRDAARVIGMTPKQSLREIELPLALPVIMAGIRTSAVWVIGTATLATPIGQTSLGNYIFTGLQTQNWIFVVFGCIAAAALALVVDQLLALIQAGIERQSRVRIMTGVLGLAAVTLAALAPGITHARATYLIGAKTFTEQYVLAALIKDRLQAQGLSASQ
;
A
#
# COMPACT_ATOMS: atom_id res chain seq x y z
N MET A 1 17.17 16.22 30.27
CA MET A 1 17.43 16.05 28.82
C MET A 1 16.27 16.71 28.11
N THR A 2 16.42 17.92 27.61
CA THR A 2 15.40 18.60 26.81
C THR A 2 15.36 17.91 25.46
N THR A 3 14.27 17.23 25.17
CA THR A 3 14.02 16.66 23.83
C THR A 3 14.05 17.77 22.80
N ASP A 4 14.78 17.60 21.70
CA ASP A 4 14.82 18.58 20.61
C ASP A 4 13.37 18.89 20.17
N PRO A 5 12.96 20.16 20.12
CA PRO A 5 11.60 20.55 19.76
C PRO A 5 11.15 19.97 18.40
N ARG A 6 12.08 19.76 17.46
CA ARG A 6 11.83 19.15 16.16
C ARG A 6 11.44 17.66 16.28
N LEU A 7 12.03 16.95 17.24
CA LEU A 7 11.68 15.55 17.50
C LEU A 7 10.28 15.45 18.11
N ALA A 8 9.94 16.37 19.03
CA ALA A 8 8.60 16.44 19.61
C ALA A 8 7.52 16.70 18.55
N ASP A 9 7.78 17.63 17.61
CA ASP A 9 6.88 17.90 16.47
C ASP A 9 6.75 16.68 15.54
N ALA A 10 7.83 15.94 15.30
CA ALA A 10 7.78 14.70 14.54
C ALA A 10 6.85 13.66 15.18
N PHE A 11 6.97 13.43 16.50
CA PHE A 11 6.07 12.51 17.20
C PHE A 11 4.62 12.98 17.20
N ALA A 12 4.37 14.28 17.31
CA ALA A 12 3.01 14.83 17.29
C ALA A 12 2.28 14.57 15.98
N ARG A 13 2.98 14.58 14.83
CA ARG A 13 2.40 14.34 13.49
C ARG A 13 2.37 12.86 13.11
N LEU A 14 3.05 11.98 13.87
CA LEU A 14 3.17 10.56 13.52
C LEU A 14 1.81 9.86 13.36
N PRO A 15 0.81 10.05 14.23
CA PRO A 15 -0.47 9.36 14.10
C PRO A 15 -1.16 9.64 12.76
N ASP A 16 -1.19 10.90 12.32
CA ASP A 16 -1.87 11.29 11.08
C ASP A 16 -1.16 10.76 9.84
N TYR A 17 0.18 10.90 9.80
CA TYR A 17 0.97 10.43 8.66
C TYR A 17 1.00 8.90 8.60
N LEU A 18 1.09 8.22 9.73
CA LEU A 18 1.06 6.77 9.82
C LEU A 18 -0.31 6.22 9.40
N GLY A 19 -1.40 6.81 9.90
CA GLY A 19 -2.75 6.40 9.55
C GLY A 19 -3.04 6.50 8.06
N SER A 20 -2.73 7.65 7.46
CA SER A 20 -2.90 7.86 6.01
C SER A 20 -2.00 6.93 5.19
N HIS A 21 -0.76 6.70 5.64
CA HIS A 21 0.19 5.80 4.98
C HIS A 21 -0.28 4.34 5.00
N VAL A 22 -0.77 3.86 6.14
CA VAL A 22 -1.33 2.50 6.28
C VAL A 22 -2.57 2.34 5.44
N LEU A 23 -3.46 3.34 5.43
CA LEU A 23 -4.70 3.30 4.65
C LEU A 23 -4.42 3.17 3.15
N VAL A 24 -3.55 4.01 2.58
CA VAL A 24 -3.22 3.96 1.14
C VAL A 24 -2.50 2.67 0.78
N SER A 25 -1.56 2.21 1.63
CA SER A 25 -0.80 0.97 1.40
C SER A 25 -1.69 -0.26 1.46
N LEU A 26 -2.57 -0.35 2.46
CA LEU A 26 -3.49 -1.47 2.63
C LEU A 26 -4.50 -1.54 1.49
N THR A 27 -5.08 -0.40 1.10
CA THR A 27 -6.04 -0.32 -0.01
C THR A 27 -5.38 -0.72 -1.33
N ALA A 28 -4.17 -0.22 -1.59
CA ALA A 28 -3.41 -0.58 -2.79
C ALA A 28 -3.05 -2.07 -2.82
N LEU A 29 -2.58 -2.62 -1.70
CA LEU A 29 -2.25 -4.04 -1.59
C LEU A 29 -3.50 -4.91 -1.76
N ALA A 30 -4.62 -4.57 -1.12
CA ALA A 30 -5.87 -5.30 -1.25
C ALA A 30 -6.38 -5.30 -2.71
N LEU A 31 -6.35 -4.15 -3.38
CA LEU A 31 -6.70 -4.03 -4.79
C LEU A 31 -5.77 -4.87 -5.67
N GLY A 32 -4.47 -4.74 -5.47
CA GLY A 32 -3.46 -5.50 -6.22
C GLY A 32 -3.59 -7.02 -6.03
N LEU A 33 -3.83 -7.48 -4.79
CA LEU A 33 -4.10 -8.90 -4.50
C LEU A 33 -5.41 -9.37 -5.13
N GLY A 34 -6.48 -8.57 -5.00
CA GLY A 34 -7.79 -8.89 -5.56
C GLY A 34 -7.79 -9.08 -7.07
N ILE A 35 -6.91 -8.35 -7.78
CA ILE A 35 -6.74 -8.47 -9.23
C ILE A 35 -5.71 -9.56 -9.58
N SER A 36 -4.55 -9.56 -8.94
CA SER A 36 -3.44 -10.41 -9.35
C SER A 36 -3.65 -11.90 -9.00
N LEU A 37 -4.28 -12.23 -7.88
CA LEU A 37 -4.49 -13.64 -7.51
C LEU A 37 -5.39 -14.38 -8.49
N PRO A 38 -6.60 -13.88 -8.87
CA PRO A 38 -7.41 -14.53 -9.89
C PRO A 38 -6.72 -14.61 -11.26
N LEU A 39 -6.03 -13.53 -11.65
CA LEU A 39 -5.29 -13.51 -12.92
C LEU A 39 -4.13 -14.51 -12.92
N ALA A 40 -3.39 -14.63 -11.83
CA ALA A 40 -2.31 -15.60 -11.71
C ALA A 40 -2.81 -17.05 -11.75
N ILE A 41 -3.93 -17.34 -11.09
CA ILE A 41 -4.58 -18.66 -11.15
C ILE A 41 -5.01 -18.98 -12.59
N ALA A 42 -5.61 -18.04 -13.29
CA ALA A 42 -5.96 -18.21 -14.71
C ALA A 42 -4.71 -18.39 -15.59
N ALA A 43 -3.67 -17.61 -15.36
CA ALA A 43 -2.40 -17.65 -16.09
C ALA A 43 -1.61 -18.94 -15.85
N SER A 44 -1.73 -19.57 -14.68
CA SER A 44 -1.06 -20.85 -14.39
C SER A 44 -1.52 -21.97 -15.35
N ARG A 45 -2.74 -21.87 -15.89
CA ARG A 45 -3.34 -22.82 -16.82
C ARG A 45 -3.15 -22.48 -18.29
N ARG A 46 -2.70 -21.26 -18.61
CA ARG A 46 -2.64 -20.72 -19.99
C ARG A 46 -1.29 -20.06 -20.26
N PRO A 47 -0.36 -20.73 -20.98
CA PRO A 47 1.00 -20.20 -21.19
C PRO A 47 1.04 -18.82 -21.85
N VAL A 48 0.17 -18.57 -22.83
CA VAL A 48 0.09 -17.27 -23.51
C VAL A 48 -0.34 -16.17 -22.56
N LEU A 49 -1.43 -16.41 -21.78
CA LEU A 49 -1.89 -15.43 -20.77
C LEU A 49 -0.83 -15.16 -19.73
N ARG A 50 -0.11 -16.19 -19.29
CA ARG A 50 1.02 -16.05 -18.37
C ARG A 50 2.10 -15.12 -18.93
N GLY A 51 2.53 -15.35 -20.18
CA GLY A 51 3.53 -14.50 -20.83
C GLY A 51 3.10 -13.05 -20.92
N VAL A 52 1.86 -12.80 -21.33
CA VAL A 52 1.29 -11.44 -21.44
C VAL A 52 1.21 -10.76 -20.08
N LEU A 53 0.65 -11.41 -19.06
CA LEU A 53 0.47 -10.80 -17.73
C LEU A 53 1.80 -10.53 -17.03
N LEU A 54 2.72 -11.49 -17.04
CA LEU A 54 4.04 -11.30 -16.43
C LEU A 54 4.86 -10.26 -17.21
N GLY A 55 4.76 -10.23 -18.54
CA GLY A 55 5.39 -9.22 -19.38
C GLY A 55 4.86 -7.83 -19.07
N ALA A 56 3.54 -7.64 -19.09
CA ALA A 56 2.91 -6.35 -18.79
C ALA A 56 3.26 -5.85 -17.38
N ALA A 57 3.16 -6.73 -16.38
CA ALA A 57 3.51 -6.36 -15.01
C ALA A 57 5.01 -6.04 -14.86
N SER A 58 5.90 -6.73 -15.61
CA SER A 58 7.32 -6.42 -15.63
C SER A 58 7.59 -5.04 -16.24
N VAL A 59 6.90 -4.68 -17.33
CA VAL A 59 7.01 -3.34 -17.95
C VAL A 59 6.60 -2.26 -16.95
N VAL A 60 5.50 -2.45 -16.21
CA VAL A 60 5.08 -1.51 -15.17
C VAL A 60 6.18 -1.28 -14.14
N GLN A 61 6.87 -2.33 -13.70
CA GLN A 61 7.95 -2.20 -12.71
C GLN A 61 9.23 -1.54 -13.26
N THR A 62 9.39 -1.40 -14.58
CA THR A 62 10.51 -0.63 -15.14
C THR A 62 10.27 0.88 -15.07
N ILE A 63 9.02 1.31 -14.92
CA ILE A 63 8.69 2.73 -14.79
C ILE A 63 9.11 3.20 -13.38
N PRO A 64 9.88 4.26 -13.22
CA PRO A 64 10.20 4.81 -11.90
C PRO A 64 8.93 5.14 -11.09
N GLY A 65 8.93 4.83 -9.79
CA GLY A 65 7.73 4.96 -8.93
C GLY A 65 7.06 6.33 -8.98
N LEU A 66 7.85 7.38 -8.87
CA LEU A 66 7.33 8.75 -8.97
C LEU A 66 6.77 9.06 -10.36
N ALA A 67 7.39 8.51 -11.43
CA ALA A 67 6.90 8.71 -12.79
C ALA A 67 5.55 7.99 -13.01
N LEU A 68 5.38 6.77 -12.49
CA LEU A 68 4.10 6.07 -12.58
C LEU A 68 3.00 6.84 -11.82
N LEU A 69 3.30 7.32 -10.61
CA LEU A 69 2.37 8.15 -9.84
C LEU A 69 1.96 9.42 -10.59
N ALA A 70 2.94 10.11 -11.21
CA ALA A 70 2.70 11.31 -12.01
C ALA A 70 1.92 11.03 -13.30
N LEU A 71 2.09 9.85 -13.91
CA LEU A 71 1.39 9.46 -15.13
C LEU A 71 -0.13 9.30 -14.90
N PHE A 72 -0.53 8.85 -13.70
CA PHE A 72 -1.95 8.74 -13.38
C PHE A 72 -2.65 10.08 -13.25
N TYR A 73 -1.94 11.16 -12.96
CA TYR A 73 -2.55 12.47 -12.80
C TYR A 73 -3.28 12.95 -14.07
N PRO A 74 -2.63 13.10 -15.25
CA PRO A 74 -3.32 13.56 -16.46
C PRO A 74 -4.41 12.57 -16.92
N LEU A 75 -4.19 11.26 -16.72
CA LEU A 75 -5.17 10.23 -17.08
C LEU A 75 -6.45 10.37 -16.23
N LEU A 76 -6.30 10.50 -14.93
CA LEU A 76 -7.43 10.65 -14.01
C LEU A 76 -8.10 12.02 -14.16
N LEU A 77 -7.35 13.07 -14.50
CA LEU A 77 -7.90 14.38 -14.78
C LEU A 77 -8.83 14.33 -16.00
N ALA A 78 -8.38 13.68 -17.08
CA ALA A 78 -9.21 13.48 -18.27
C ALA A 78 -10.45 12.64 -17.97
N LEU A 79 -10.29 11.57 -17.19
CA LEU A 79 -11.40 10.70 -16.77
C LEU A 79 -12.39 11.43 -15.85
N SER A 80 -11.92 12.26 -14.93
CA SER A 80 -12.75 13.09 -14.07
C SER A 80 -13.59 14.10 -14.88
N ALA A 81 -12.98 14.73 -15.89
CA ALA A 81 -13.70 15.65 -16.78
C ALA A 81 -14.81 14.93 -17.61
N VAL A 82 -14.54 13.70 -18.04
CA VAL A 82 -15.56 12.85 -18.72
C VAL A 82 -16.66 12.45 -17.73
N SER A 83 -16.30 12.04 -16.50
CA SER A 83 -17.27 11.70 -15.45
C SER A 83 -18.17 12.88 -15.11
N GLU A 84 -17.60 14.09 -14.99
CA GLU A 84 -18.36 15.32 -14.70
C GLU A 84 -19.38 15.62 -15.82
N ARG A 85 -18.98 15.40 -17.10
CA ARG A 85 -19.87 15.62 -18.26
C ARG A 85 -21.02 14.61 -18.33
N ILE A 86 -20.78 13.34 -17.94
CA ILE A 86 -21.74 12.24 -18.10
C ILE A 86 -22.59 12.06 -16.84
N LEU A 87 -21.95 12.12 -15.66
CA LEU A 87 -22.59 11.79 -14.37
C LEU A 87 -22.87 13.03 -13.51
N GLY A 88 -22.42 14.24 -13.94
CA GLY A 88 -22.57 15.47 -13.16
C GLY A 88 -21.66 15.54 -11.94
N ALA A 89 -20.74 14.60 -11.76
CA ALA A 89 -19.80 14.57 -10.63
C ALA A 89 -18.38 14.19 -11.10
N GLY A 90 -17.42 15.05 -10.78
CA GLY A 90 -15.99 14.78 -10.93
C GLY A 90 -15.38 14.17 -9.67
N PHE A 91 -14.16 13.66 -9.77
CA PHE A 91 -13.38 13.15 -8.64
C PHE A 91 -11.96 13.76 -8.66
N SER A 92 -11.27 13.72 -7.51
CA SER A 92 -9.90 14.24 -7.43
C SER A 92 -8.92 13.36 -8.20
N ALA A 93 -8.19 13.99 -9.12
CA ALA A 93 -7.10 13.35 -9.86
C ALA A 93 -5.77 13.33 -9.08
N LEU A 94 -5.72 13.93 -7.88
CA LEU A 94 -4.55 14.00 -6.99
C LEU A 94 -4.85 13.25 -5.68
N GLY A 95 -3.80 12.89 -4.98
CA GLY A 95 -3.87 12.29 -3.64
C GLY A 95 -4.16 10.79 -3.67
N PHE A 96 -5.24 10.37 -3.02
CA PHE A 96 -5.50 8.98 -2.69
C PHE A 96 -5.67 8.06 -3.91
N LEU A 97 -6.53 8.43 -4.85
CA LEU A 97 -6.90 7.57 -5.97
C LEU A 97 -5.72 7.23 -6.89
N PRO A 98 -4.94 8.20 -7.43
CA PRO A 98 -3.76 7.88 -8.24
C PRO A 98 -2.71 7.09 -7.46
N SER A 99 -2.54 7.37 -6.16
CA SER A 99 -1.62 6.63 -5.30
C SER A 99 -2.01 5.16 -5.19
N VAL A 100 -3.27 4.87 -4.89
CA VAL A 100 -3.78 3.50 -4.78
C VAL A 100 -3.60 2.74 -6.10
N LEU A 101 -3.94 3.35 -7.24
CA LEU A 101 -3.83 2.69 -8.54
C LEU A 101 -2.38 2.36 -8.91
N ALA A 102 -1.47 3.32 -8.77
CA ALA A 102 -0.05 3.11 -9.05
C ALA A 102 0.58 2.06 -8.13
N LEU A 103 0.33 2.15 -6.83
CA LEU A 103 0.85 1.21 -5.84
C LEU A 103 0.26 -0.19 -6.02
N ALA A 104 -1.03 -0.31 -6.37
CA ALA A 104 -1.65 -1.58 -6.70
C ALA A 104 -0.97 -2.23 -7.91
N MET A 105 -0.70 -1.47 -8.97
CA MET A 105 0.03 -1.99 -10.14
C MET A 105 1.44 -2.49 -9.76
N TYR A 106 2.15 -1.77 -8.90
CA TYR A 106 3.46 -2.23 -8.40
C TYR A 106 3.37 -3.51 -7.59
N SER A 107 2.30 -3.70 -6.82
CA SER A 107 2.11 -4.90 -6.01
C SER A 107 1.86 -6.16 -6.85
N MET A 108 1.39 -6.02 -8.09
CA MET A 108 0.90 -7.14 -8.88
C MET A 108 2.01 -8.11 -9.30
N LEU A 109 3.18 -7.64 -9.74
CA LEU A 109 4.19 -8.54 -10.31
C LEU A 109 4.71 -9.60 -9.33
N PRO A 110 5.11 -9.25 -8.08
CA PRO A 110 5.55 -10.27 -7.13
C PRO A 110 4.45 -11.31 -6.84
N VAL A 111 3.20 -10.85 -6.71
CA VAL A 111 2.05 -11.76 -6.48
C VAL A 111 1.80 -12.66 -7.69
N LEU A 112 1.73 -12.10 -8.90
CA LEU A 112 1.54 -12.86 -10.15
C LEU A 112 2.64 -13.91 -10.31
N ARG A 113 3.91 -13.49 -10.19
CA ARG A 113 5.07 -14.37 -10.39
C ARG A 113 5.09 -15.51 -9.38
N ASN A 114 4.95 -15.21 -8.10
CA ASN A 114 5.02 -16.24 -7.05
C ASN A 114 3.80 -17.16 -7.09
N THR A 115 2.60 -16.66 -7.37
CA THR A 115 1.40 -17.50 -7.50
C THR A 115 1.52 -18.46 -8.68
N VAL A 116 1.94 -17.95 -9.85
CA VAL A 116 2.17 -18.81 -11.04
C VAL A 116 3.28 -19.83 -10.77
N THR A 117 4.38 -19.42 -10.16
CA THR A 117 5.49 -20.32 -9.81
C THR A 117 5.04 -21.39 -8.82
N GLY A 118 4.36 -21.01 -7.74
CA GLY A 118 3.88 -21.95 -6.73
C GLY A 118 2.92 -23.00 -7.30
N LEU A 119 1.97 -22.56 -8.14
CA LEU A 119 1.02 -23.49 -8.77
C LEU A 119 1.69 -24.38 -9.82
N ASN A 120 2.67 -23.89 -10.58
CA ASN A 120 3.34 -24.69 -11.60
C ASN A 120 4.45 -25.60 -11.06
N ALA A 121 4.94 -25.34 -9.85
CA ALA A 121 5.94 -26.20 -9.19
C ALA A 121 5.35 -27.51 -8.62
N LEU A 122 4.01 -27.64 -8.58
CA LEU A 122 3.34 -28.82 -8.07
C LEU A 122 3.50 -29.99 -9.05
N ASP A 123 3.83 -31.17 -8.51
CA ASP A 123 3.97 -32.40 -9.30
C ASP A 123 2.67 -32.69 -10.08
N GLN A 124 2.82 -32.98 -11.38
CA GLN A 124 1.69 -33.36 -12.24
C GLN A 124 0.97 -34.60 -11.71
N ARG A 125 1.71 -35.53 -11.07
CA ARG A 125 1.13 -36.74 -10.47
C ARG A 125 0.06 -36.44 -9.42
N LEU A 126 0.18 -35.34 -8.67
CA LEU A 126 -0.84 -34.91 -7.71
C LEU A 126 -2.15 -34.54 -8.42
N ARG A 127 -2.06 -33.84 -9.54
CA ARG A 127 -3.23 -33.47 -10.36
C ARG A 127 -3.87 -34.69 -11.01
N ASP A 128 -3.06 -35.63 -11.46
CA ASP A 128 -3.55 -36.87 -12.08
C ASP A 128 -4.22 -37.76 -11.02
N ALA A 129 -3.65 -37.90 -9.83
CA ALA A 129 -4.28 -38.58 -8.71
C ALA A 129 -5.63 -37.95 -8.33
N ALA A 130 -5.70 -36.61 -8.26
CA ALA A 130 -6.96 -35.92 -8.00
C ALA A 130 -8.04 -36.23 -9.05
N ARG A 131 -7.65 -36.35 -10.33
CA ARG A 131 -8.59 -36.73 -11.41
C ARG A 131 -9.07 -38.19 -11.26
N VAL A 132 -8.15 -39.10 -10.93
CA VAL A 132 -8.49 -40.53 -10.75
C VAL A 132 -9.52 -40.73 -9.65
N ILE A 133 -9.46 -39.97 -8.56
CA ILE A 133 -10.46 -40.05 -7.47
C ILE A 133 -11.71 -39.24 -7.76
N GLY A 134 -11.86 -38.69 -8.98
CA GLY A 134 -13.07 -37.99 -9.43
C GLY A 134 -13.19 -36.50 -9.03
N MET A 135 -12.11 -35.88 -8.57
CA MET A 135 -12.15 -34.44 -8.26
C MET A 135 -12.34 -33.58 -9.50
N THR A 136 -13.26 -32.63 -9.41
CA THR A 136 -13.39 -31.59 -10.42
C THR A 136 -12.17 -30.65 -10.42
N PRO A 137 -11.86 -29.95 -11.54
CA PRO A 137 -10.73 -29.00 -11.57
C PRO A 137 -10.79 -27.91 -10.50
N LYS A 138 -12.00 -27.51 -10.10
CA LYS A 138 -12.20 -26.52 -9.03
C LYS A 138 -11.90 -27.10 -7.64
N GLN A 139 -12.28 -28.34 -7.40
CA GLN A 139 -11.95 -29.06 -6.15
C GLN A 139 -10.44 -29.29 -6.06
N SER A 140 -9.81 -29.82 -7.11
CA SER A 140 -8.35 -30.00 -7.16
C SER A 140 -7.61 -28.68 -6.87
N LEU A 141 -8.03 -27.58 -7.49
CA LEU A 141 -7.43 -26.26 -7.25
C LEU A 141 -7.58 -25.84 -5.78
N ARG A 142 -8.80 -25.91 -5.21
CA ARG A 142 -9.09 -25.36 -3.89
C ARG A 142 -8.56 -26.24 -2.75
N GLU A 143 -8.63 -27.56 -2.90
CA GLU A 143 -8.36 -28.51 -1.81
C GLU A 143 -6.92 -29.06 -1.83
N ILE A 144 -6.26 -29.00 -3.00
CA ILE A 144 -4.91 -29.54 -3.16
C ILE A 144 -3.92 -28.44 -3.60
N GLU A 145 -4.17 -27.83 -4.78
CA GLU A 145 -3.15 -27.00 -5.40
C GLU A 145 -2.91 -25.68 -4.65
N LEU A 146 -3.96 -24.95 -4.28
CA LEU A 146 -3.83 -23.68 -3.54
C LEU A 146 -3.22 -23.88 -2.14
N PRO A 147 -3.65 -24.85 -1.31
CA PRO A 147 -3.00 -25.09 -0.03
C PRO A 147 -1.51 -25.42 -0.13
N LEU A 148 -1.11 -26.22 -1.12
CA LEU A 148 0.29 -26.57 -1.33
C LEU A 148 1.12 -25.42 -1.91
N ALA A 149 0.53 -24.58 -2.77
CA ALA A 149 1.20 -23.41 -3.34
C ALA A 149 1.21 -22.20 -2.36
N LEU A 150 0.40 -22.21 -1.31
CA LEU A 150 0.16 -21.07 -0.43
C LEU A 150 1.43 -20.51 0.21
N PRO A 151 2.44 -21.29 0.65
CA PRO A 151 3.69 -20.74 1.16
C PRO A 151 4.42 -19.85 0.15
N VAL A 152 4.46 -20.28 -1.12
CA VAL A 152 5.10 -19.52 -2.22
C VAL A 152 4.28 -18.29 -2.57
N ILE A 153 2.95 -18.40 -2.56
CA ILE A 153 2.04 -17.26 -2.74
C ILE A 153 2.27 -16.22 -1.64
N MET A 154 2.37 -16.67 -0.38
CA MET A 154 2.63 -15.79 0.76
C MET A 154 3.96 -15.05 0.63
N ALA A 155 5.01 -15.68 0.09
CA ALA A 155 6.27 -15.00 -0.19
C ALA A 155 6.07 -13.84 -1.18
N GLY A 156 5.24 -14.02 -2.20
CA GLY A 156 4.86 -12.96 -3.14
C GLY A 156 4.07 -11.82 -2.48
N ILE A 157 3.13 -12.16 -1.60
CA ILE A 157 2.34 -11.17 -0.84
C ILE A 157 3.25 -10.35 0.08
N ARG A 158 4.17 -10.99 0.80
CA ARG A 158 5.16 -10.33 1.66
C ARG A 158 6.02 -9.34 0.88
N THR A 159 6.58 -9.78 -0.24
CA THR A 159 7.37 -8.92 -1.12
C THR A 159 6.55 -7.71 -1.58
N SER A 160 5.31 -7.93 -2.01
CA SER A 160 4.42 -6.85 -2.44
C SER A 160 4.09 -5.88 -1.31
N ALA A 161 3.83 -6.37 -0.10
CA ALA A 161 3.53 -5.52 1.05
C ALA A 161 4.70 -4.58 1.40
N VAL A 162 5.93 -5.12 1.47
CA VAL A 162 7.14 -4.33 1.73
C VAL A 162 7.35 -3.28 0.63
N TRP A 163 7.20 -3.66 -0.64
CA TRP A 163 7.33 -2.73 -1.78
C TRP A 163 6.28 -1.62 -1.74
N VAL A 164 5.02 -1.96 -1.49
CA VAL A 164 3.94 -0.97 -1.41
C VAL A 164 4.17 0.01 -0.27
N ILE A 165 4.52 -0.48 0.93
CA ILE A 165 4.80 0.39 2.09
C ILE A 165 5.99 1.30 1.79
N GLY A 166 7.08 0.78 1.22
CA GLY A 166 8.24 1.61 0.88
C GLY A 166 7.92 2.67 -0.18
N THR A 167 7.26 2.28 -1.28
CA THR A 167 6.93 3.19 -2.38
C THR A 167 5.80 4.17 -2.07
N ALA A 168 4.93 3.88 -1.10
CA ALA A 168 3.89 4.81 -0.65
C ALA A 168 4.45 6.12 -0.08
N THR A 169 5.71 6.16 0.35
CA THR A 169 6.40 7.41 0.72
C THR A 169 6.53 8.35 -0.47
N LEU A 170 6.64 7.84 -1.70
CA LEU A 170 6.74 8.63 -2.93
C LEU A 170 5.41 9.24 -3.39
N ALA A 171 4.29 8.92 -2.73
CA ALA A 171 2.98 9.48 -3.07
C ALA A 171 2.78 10.92 -2.52
N THR A 172 3.64 11.38 -1.61
CA THR A 172 3.57 12.74 -1.05
C THR A 172 3.60 13.86 -2.10
N PRO A 173 4.48 13.85 -3.13
CA PRO A 173 4.50 14.91 -4.15
C PRO A 173 3.23 15.04 -4.98
N ILE A 174 2.42 13.98 -5.06
CA ILE A 174 1.12 14.02 -5.75
C ILE A 174 -0.06 14.31 -4.81
N GLY A 175 0.22 14.80 -3.60
CA GLY A 175 -0.80 15.26 -2.65
C GLY A 175 -1.35 14.16 -1.73
N GLN A 176 -0.75 12.96 -1.68
CA GLN A 176 -1.13 11.93 -0.74
C GLN A 176 -0.35 12.10 0.57
N THR A 177 -1.07 12.30 1.67
CA THR A 177 -0.47 12.28 3.01
C THR A 177 0.10 10.89 3.31
N SER A 178 1.37 10.85 3.73
CA SER A 178 2.06 9.61 4.06
C SER A 178 3.26 9.87 4.97
N LEU A 179 3.97 8.81 5.39
CA LEU A 179 5.26 8.95 6.08
C LEU A 179 6.33 9.65 5.21
N GLY A 180 6.12 9.72 3.89
CA GLY A 180 6.92 10.50 2.96
C GLY A 180 6.90 12.00 3.25
N ASN A 181 5.85 12.53 3.89
CA ASN A 181 5.78 13.94 4.29
C ASN A 181 6.96 14.35 5.15
N TYR A 182 7.41 13.50 6.08
CA TYR A 182 8.63 13.78 6.84
C TYR A 182 9.85 13.90 5.96
N ILE A 183 10.00 12.96 5.01
CA ILE A 183 11.17 12.90 4.12
C ILE A 183 11.20 14.14 3.23
N PHE A 184 10.11 14.42 2.51
CA PHE A 184 10.05 15.52 1.56
C PHE A 184 10.10 16.89 2.26
N THR A 185 9.34 17.09 3.34
CA THR A 185 9.43 18.32 4.13
C THR A 185 10.82 18.50 4.73
N GLY A 186 11.40 17.43 5.27
CA GLY A 186 12.73 17.48 5.85
C GLY A 186 13.82 17.85 4.83
N LEU A 187 13.74 17.31 3.60
CA LEU A 187 14.66 17.67 2.52
C LEU A 187 14.51 19.12 2.09
N GLN A 188 13.27 19.62 1.97
CA GLN A 188 13.00 21.00 1.55
C GLN A 188 13.40 22.04 2.61
N THR A 189 13.19 21.70 3.88
CA THR A 189 13.52 22.60 5.01
C THR A 189 14.90 22.36 5.61
N GLN A 190 15.70 21.48 5.01
CA GLN A 190 17.01 21.04 5.52
C GLN A 190 16.93 20.50 6.98
N ASN A 191 15.80 19.94 7.36
CA ASN A 191 15.57 19.33 8.65
C ASN A 191 15.87 17.82 8.61
N TRP A 192 17.12 17.45 8.85
CA TRP A 192 17.59 16.05 8.81
C TRP A 192 16.93 15.15 9.86
N ILE A 193 16.46 15.71 10.98
CA ILE A 193 15.71 14.96 12.00
C ILE A 193 14.41 14.42 11.38
N PHE A 194 13.69 15.24 10.63
CA PHE A 194 12.48 14.80 9.92
C PHE A 194 12.79 13.73 8.87
N VAL A 195 13.83 13.93 8.06
CA VAL A 195 14.22 12.94 7.03
C VAL A 195 14.50 11.58 7.67
N VAL A 196 15.36 11.55 8.68
CA VAL A 196 15.74 10.30 9.35
C VAL A 196 14.55 9.67 10.08
N PHE A 197 13.73 10.49 10.75
CA PHE A 197 12.51 10.02 11.43
C PHE A 197 11.55 9.35 10.45
N GLY A 198 11.27 9.98 9.30
CA GLY A 198 10.41 9.43 8.27
C GLY A 198 10.94 8.13 7.68
N CYS A 199 12.25 8.07 7.40
CA CYS A 199 12.89 6.85 6.91
C CYS A 199 12.78 5.70 7.93
N ILE A 200 13.08 5.96 9.20
CA ILE A 200 12.99 4.96 10.27
C ILE A 200 11.55 4.50 10.46
N ALA A 201 10.57 5.43 10.49
CA ALA A 201 9.16 5.09 10.68
C ALA A 201 8.64 4.22 9.53
N ALA A 202 8.96 4.55 8.27
CA ALA A 202 8.56 3.76 7.11
C ALA A 202 9.23 2.38 7.11
N ALA A 203 10.53 2.30 7.40
CA ALA A 203 11.24 1.03 7.48
C ALA A 203 10.74 0.16 8.63
N ALA A 204 10.47 0.73 9.81
CA ALA A 204 9.92 0.00 10.95
C ALA A 204 8.54 -0.57 10.63
N LEU A 205 7.65 0.22 10.00
CA LEU A 205 6.33 -0.26 9.56
C LEU A 205 6.47 -1.43 8.57
N ALA A 206 7.32 -1.29 7.56
CA ALA A 206 7.54 -2.35 6.57
C ALA A 206 8.08 -3.63 7.22
N LEU A 207 9.04 -3.52 8.14
CA LEU A 207 9.58 -4.66 8.87
C LEU A 207 8.54 -5.33 9.77
N VAL A 208 7.76 -4.56 10.51
CA VAL A 208 6.70 -5.11 11.38
C VAL A 208 5.68 -5.87 10.55
N VAL A 209 5.20 -5.28 9.44
CA VAL A 209 4.25 -5.94 8.55
C VAL A 209 4.86 -7.20 7.93
N ASP A 210 6.11 -7.15 7.46
CA ASP A 210 6.78 -8.34 6.91
C ASP A 210 6.91 -9.47 7.94
N GLN A 211 7.31 -9.17 9.18
CA GLN A 211 7.43 -10.18 10.23
C GLN A 211 6.08 -10.80 10.60
N LEU A 212 5.01 -10.01 10.65
CA LEU A 212 3.66 -10.53 10.90
C LEU A 212 3.17 -11.44 9.76
N LEU A 213 3.42 -11.05 8.51
CA LEU A 213 3.15 -11.89 7.35
C LEU A 213 4.04 -13.15 7.32
N ALA A 214 5.30 -13.05 7.77
CA ALA A 214 6.19 -14.21 7.94
C ALA A 214 5.67 -15.20 8.98
N LEU A 215 5.10 -14.71 10.08
CA LEU A 215 4.44 -15.56 11.08
C LEU A 215 3.25 -16.31 10.49
N ILE A 216 2.43 -15.64 9.66
CA ILE A 216 1.31 -16.28 8.96
C ILE A 216 1.84 -17.36 8.02
N GLN A 217 2.85 -17.06 7.21
CA GLN A 217 3.47 -18.00 6.28
C GLN A 217 4.02 -19.22 7.03
N ALA A 218 4.84 -19.03 8.07
CA ALA A 218 5.37 -20.11 8.90
C ALA A 218 4.27 -20.91 9.62
N GLY A 219 3.15 -20.25 9.96
CA GLY A 219 1.98 -20.90 10.52
C GLY A 219 1.29 -21.83 9.53
N ILE A 220 1.19 -21.42 8.25
CA ILE A 220 0.66 -22.24 7.16
C ILE A 220 1.57 -23.45 6.91
N GLU A 221 2.88 -23.23 6.75
CA GLU A 221 3.87 -24.29 6.51
C GLU A 221 3.89 -25.35 7.61
N ARG A 222 3.77 -24.92 8.87
CA ARG A 222 3.79 -25.80 10.05
C ARG A 222 2.42 -26.21 10.53
N GLN A 223 1.35 -25.86 9.81
CA GLN A 223 -0.06 -26.12 10.18
C GLN A 223 -0.40 -25.63 11.61
N SER A 224 0.24 -24.55 12.06
CA SER A 224 0.08 -23.98 13.41
C SER A 224 -0.95 -22.85 13.42
N ARG A 225 -2.16 -23.14 13.89
CA ARG A 225 -3.24 -22.15 14.03
C ARG A 225 -2.83 -20.97 14.92
N VAL A 226 -2.04 -21.23 15.96
CA VAL A 226 -1.58 -20.18 16.88
C VAL A 226 -0.75 -19.13 16.14
N ARG A 227 0.21 -19.55 15.31
CA ARG A 227 1.05 -18.60 14.55
C ARG A 227 0.25 -17.80 13.54
N ILE A 228 -0.70 -18.45 12.84
CA ILE A 228 -1.59 -17.76 11.90
C ILE A 228 -2.41 -16.72 12.65
N MET A 229 -3.04 -17.08 13.76
CA MET A 229 -3.83 -16.15 14.56
C MET A 229 -2.99 -14.99 15.11
N THR A 230 -1.80 -15.27 15.64
CA THR A 230 -0.90 -14.22 16.14
C THR A 230 -0.52 -13.23 15.03
N GLY A 231 -0.19 -13.72 13.83
CA GLY A 231 0.13 -12.86 12.70
C GLY A 231 -1.07 -12.02 12.23
N VAL A 232 -2.25 -12.63 12.12
CA VAL A 232 -3.49 -11.93 11.71
C VAL A 232 -3.92 -10.90 12.74
N LEU A 233 -3.92 -11.26 14.03
CA LEU A 233 -4.26 -10.33 15.12
C LEU A 233 -3.24 -9.20 15.22
N GLY A 234 -1.95 -9.49 15.01
CA GLY A 234 -0.90 -8.48 14.96
C GLY A 234 -1.12 -7.48 13.81
N LEU A 235 -1.42 -7.96 12.60
CA LEU A 235 -1.75 -7.08 11.46
C LEU A 235 -3.01 -6.24 11.73
N ALA A 236 -4.06 -6.86 12.29
CA ALA A 236 -5.26 -6.14 12.69
C ALA A 236 -4.95 -5.07 13.74
N ALA A 237 -4.15 -5.39 14.75
CA ALA A 237 -3.75 -4.44 15.80
C ALA A 237 -2.95 -3.26 15.23
N VAL A 238 -1.96 -3.51 14.35
CA VAL A 238 -1.18 -2.45 13.68
C VAL A 238 -2.10 -1.56 12.83
N THR A 239 -3.02 -2.16 12.07
CA THR A 239 -3.96 -1.43 11.23
C THR A 239 -4.91 -0.57 12.08
N LEU A 240 -5.49 -1.14 13.13
CA LEU A 240 -6.41 -0.44 14.02
C LEU A 240 -5.68 0.68 14.79
N ALA A 241 -4.48 0.42 15.30
CA ALA A 241 -3.68 1.44 15.99
C ALA A 241 -3.30 2.61 15.07
N ALA A 242 -3.01 2.33 13.80
CA ALA A 242 -2.70 3.37 12.82
C ALA A 242 -3.93 4.19 12.42
N LEU A 243 -5.11 3.56 12.30
CA LEU A 243 -6.33 4.23 11.85
C LEU A 243 -7.13 4.89 12.99
N ALA A 244 -6.94 4.46 14.24
CA ALA A 244 -7.69 4.98 15.39
C ALA A 244 -7.59 6.51 15.57
N PRO A 245 -6.43 7.18 15.40
CA PRO A 245 -6.35 8.63 15.53
C PRO A 245 -7.23 9.38 14.52
N GLY A 246 -7.32 8.88 13.29
CA GLY A 246 -8.16 9.49 12.23
C GLY A 246 -9.67 9.43 12.52
N ILE A 247 -10.10 8.52 13.42
CA ILE A 247 -11.51 8.39 13.82
C ILE A 247 -11.86 9.35 14.97
N THR A 248 -10.86 9.67 15.81
CA THR A 248 -11.07 10.45 17.04
C THR A 248 -10.83 11.95 16.87
N HIS A 249 -10.10 12.37 15.83
CA HIS A 249 -9.90 13.79 15.56
C HIS A 249 -11.15 14.39 14.92
N ALA A 250 -11.70 15.42 15.55
CA ALA A 250 -12.76 16.24 14.96
C ALA A 250 -12.24 16.80 13.62
N ARG A 251 -13.02 16.61 12.54
CA ARG A 251 -12.67 17.16 11.24
C ARG A 251 -12.47 18.67 11.39
N ALA A 252 -11.28 19.15 11.03
CA ALA A 252 -11.02 20.56 11.00
C ALA A 252 -12.02 21.24 10.02
N THR A 253 -12.58 22.36 10.43
CA THR A 253 -13.57 23.08 9.61
C THR A 253 -12.90 23.73 8.38
N TYR A 254 -11.63 24.09 8.52
CA TYR A 254 -10.82 24.68 7.44
C TYR A 254 -9.60 23.80 7.16
N LEU A 255 -9.43 23.39 5.89
CA LEU A 255 -8.25 22.68 5.40
C LEU A 255 -7.42 23.66 4.56
N ILE A 256 -6.19 23.93 5.01
CA ILE A 256 -5.28 24.84 4.32
C ILE A 256 -4.33 23.99 3.47
N GLY A 257 -4.57 23.99 2.15
CA GLY A 257 -3.67 23.32 1.19
C GLY A 257 -2.46 24.19 0.85
N ALA A 258 -1.27 23.56 0.85
CA ALA A 258 -0.04 24.20 0.38
C ALA A 258 0.67 23.24 -0.58
N LYS A 259 1.36 23.82 -1.60
CA LYS A 259 2.31 23.02 -2.40
C LYS A 259 3.55 22.72 -1.57
N THR A 260 4.34 21.74 -2.03
CA THR A 260 5.55 21.24 -1.35
C THR A 260 6.76 22.18 -1.42
N PHE A 261 6.54 23.51 -1.48
CA PHE A 261 7.60 24.52 -1.45
C PHE A 261 7.68 25.16 -0.06
N THR A 262 8.89 25.43 0.41
CA THR A 262 9.18 25.92 1.76
C THR A 262 8.37 27.17 2.12
N GLU A 263 8.28 28.14 1.21
CA GLU A 263 7.53 29.39 1.44
C GLU A 263 6.03 29.13 1.67
N GLN A 264 5.48 28.18 0.94
CA GLN A 264 4.06 27.84 1.04
C GLN A 264 3.72 27.09 2.31
N TYR A 265 4.63 26.25 2.82
CA TYR A 265 4.48 25.65 4.13
C TYR A 265 4.47 26.69 5.26
N VAL A 266 5.39 27.66 5.20
CA VAL A 266 5.44 28.76 6.18
C VAL A 266 4.16 29.58 6.13
N LEU A 267 3.70 29.93 4.93
CA LEU A 267 2.48 30.71 4.74
C LEU A 267 1.23 29.94 5.21
N ALA A 268 1.13 28.66 4.90
CA ALA A 268 0.02 27.82 5.33
C ALA A 268 0.02 27.64 6.86
N ALA A 269 1.20 27.50 7.48
CA ALA A 269 1.32 27.44 8.93
C ALA A 269 0.86 28.76 9.59
N LEU A 270 1.27 29.92 9.07
CA LEU A 270 0.83 31.22 9.55
C LEU A 270 -0.69 31.42 9.41
N ILE A 271 -1.28 31.01 8.31
CA ILE A 271 -2.73 31.07 8.10
C ILE A 271 -3.46 30.16 9.11
N LYS A 272 -2.97 28.93 9.30
CA LYS A 272 -3.50 28.00 10.29
C LYS A 272 -3.47 28.61 11.70
N ASP A 273 -2.31 29.13 12.12
CA ASP A 273 -2.15 29.73 13.44
C ASP A 273 -3.09 30.94 13.63
N ARG A 274 -3.28 31.75 12.58
CA ARG A 274 -4.20 32.88 12.60
C ARG A 274 -5.65 32.47 12.74
N LEU A 275 -6.08 31.40 12.03
CA LEU A 275 -7.43 30.85 12.15
C LEU A 275 -7.67 30.21 13.54
N GLN A 276 -6.70 29.49 14.06
CA GLN A 276 -6.79 28.91 15.40
C GLN A 276 -6.82 29.97 16.50
N ALA A 277 -6.06 31.08 16.35
CA ALA A 277 -6.12 32.21 17.27
C ALA A 277 -7.48 32.92 17.26
N GLN A 278 -8.28 32.79 16.20
CA GLN A 278 -9.66 33.25 16.10
C GLN A 278 -10.69 32.21 16.58
N GLY A 279 -10.26 31.10 17.17
CA GLY A 279 -11.13 30.02 17.67
C GLY A 279 -11.69 29.11 16.58
N LEU A 280 -11.17 29.21 15.35
CA LEU A 280 -11.59 28.36 14.21
C LEU A 280 -10.75 27.09 14.16
N SER A 281 -11.38 25.94 13.90
CA SER A 281 -10.69 24.67 13.71
C SER A 281 -10.06 24.62 12.31
N ALA A 282 -8.74 24.68 12.23
CA ALA A 282 -7.98 24.63 10.99
C ALA A 282 -6.88 23.57 11.02
N SER A 283 -6.70 22.84 9.90
CA SER A 283 -5.61 21.90 9.67
C SER A 283 -4.87 22.23 8.37
N GLN A 284 -3.64 21.78 8.26
CA GLN A 284 -2.76 21.96 7.10
C GLN A 284 -2.51 20.60 6.46
#